data_03567f5e8d8d75ff91800d0a218a0ab8
#
_entry.id   03567f5e8d8d75ff91800d0a218a0ab8
#
_cell.length_a   1.000
_cell.length_b   1.000
_cell.length_c   1.000
_cell.angle_alpha   90.00
_cell.angle_beta   90.00
_cell.angle_gamma   90.00
#
_symmetry.space_group_name_H-M   'P 1'
#
loop_
_entity.id
_entity.type
_entity.pdbx_description
1 polymer ?
#
loop_
_entity_poly.entity_id
_entity_poly.type
_entity_poly.pdbx_seq_one_letter_code
_entity_poly.pdbx_strand_id
1 'polypeptide(L)'
;MRVKLNIFEISNIIRVTDYGASCPLEVSIKDNSKFILKTKYNSVCGTGKSLFAELFSYLYLQQIGFENISSIALLKIDDNTIKLADNKLKNGTQRDKEALENIKKSKGLNLGISYIDKSNKAFSIDLTNNFKNTTCLYDGILMNSVREIKNPNILINDLKKLFLIDFGLAFDILKALDIILDDEINSNQYFDKNTFDKDYLLFDHLNHIKINKKKLNCQQILDIIDNIPSEWLSLTSAQKHALSNMIYKRQGQKAIYNYENV
;
A
#
# COMPACT_ATOMS: atom_id res chain seq x y z
N MET A 1 -1.57 -9.92 -18.01
CA MET A 1 -0.54 -8.98 -18.53
C MET A 1 0.39 -8.62 -17.37
N ARG A 2 1.65 -9.09 -17.40
CA ARG A 2 2.59 -8.80 -16.31
C ARG A 2 2.89 -7.31 -16.29
N VAL A 3 2.62 -6.64 -15.17
CA VAL A 3 3.04 -5.25 -14.93
C VAL A 3 4.54 -5.27 -14.67
N LYS A 4 5.34 -4.80 -15.62
CA LYS A 4 6.79 -4.71 -15.41
C LYS A 4 7.09 -3.50 -14.53
N LEU A 5 7.50 -3.72 -13.30
CA LEU A 5 7.97 -2.65 -12.41
C LEU A 5 9.37 -2.19 -12.83
N ASN A 6 9.53 -0.88 -12.95
CA ASN A 6 10.84 -0.30 -13.17
C ASN A 6 11.66 -0.36 -11.88
N ILE A 7 12.95 -0.65 -12.01
CA ILE A 7 13.91 -0.60 -10.90
C ILE A 7 14.85 0.58 -11.13
N PHE A 8 14.97 1.44 -10.13
CA PHE A 8 15.83 2.61 -10.19
C PHE A 8 16.85 2.61 -9.05
N GLU A 9 18.00 3.19 -9.31
CA GLU A 9 19.02 3.53 -8.31
C GLU A 9 18.72 4.92 -7.75
N ILE A 10 18.92 5.08 -6.44
CA ILE A 10 18.74 6.36 -5.75
C ILE A 10 19.98 7.21 -5.98
N SER A 11 19.81 8.41 -6.51
CA SER A 11 20.89 9.37 -6.76
C SER A 11 21.07 10.38 -5.63
N ASN A 12 20.00 10.68 -4.88
CA ASN A 12 20.07 11.63 -3.77
C ASN A 12 19.01 11.33 -2.70
N ILE A 13 19.36 11.59 -1.44
CA ILE A 13 18.43 11.65 -0.30
C ILE A 13 18.08 13.12 -0.07
N ILE A 14 16.82 13.48 -0.25
CA ILE A 14 16.39 14.88 -0.11
C ILE A 14 16.12 15.18 1.37
N ARG A 15 15.21 14.43 1.99
CA ARG A 15 14.86 14.57 3.43
C ARG A 15 14.10 13.34 3.93
N VAL A 16 13.99 13.21 5.24
CA VAL A 16 12.97 12.37 5.87
C VAL A 16 11.65 13.13 5.85
N THR A 17 10.53 12.45 5.56
CA THR A 17 9.22 13.13 5.55
C THR A 17 8.78 13.46 6.97
N ASP A 18 8.03 14.53 7.15
CA ASP A 18 7.51 14.95 8.45
C ASP A 18 6.42 14.00 9.00
N TYR A 19 5.85 13.17 8.13
CA TYR A 19 4.73 12.29 8.41
C TYR A 19 5.07 10.82 8.14
N GLY A 20 4.28 9.93 8.75
CA GLY A 20 4.43 8.48 8.64
C GLY A 20 5.36 7.90 9.71
N ALA A 21 4.83 6.96 10.50
CA ALA A 21 5.57 6.33 11.60
C ALA A 21 6.81 5.55 11.14
N SER A 22 6.80 5.03 9.90
CA SER A 22 7.92 4.27 9.31
C SER A 22 9.10 5.13 8.81
N CYS A 23 9.09 6.44 9.06
CA CYS A 23 10.12 7.38 8.61
C CYS A 23 10.42 7.31 7.10
N PRO A 24 9.41 7.43 6.20
CA PRO A 24 9.67 7.40 4.78
C PRO A 24 10.50 8.60 4.32
N LEU A 25 11.23 8.42 3.20
CA LEU A 25 12.17 9.44 2.72
C LEU A 25 11.74 9.97 1.35
N GLU A 26 11.89 11.29 1.17
CA GLU A 26 11.89 11.89 -0.16
C GLU A 26 13.27 11.69 -0.77
N VAL A 27 13.31 11.02 -1.93
CA VAL A 27 14.53 10.72 -2.67
C VAL A 27 14.40 11.12 -4.13
N SER A 28 15.51 11.27 -4.85
CA SER A 28 15.51 11.40 -6.30
C SER A 28 16.35 10.33 -6.97
N ILE A 29 16.00 10.04 -8.23
CA ILE A 29 16.76 9.17 -9.13
C ILE A 29 17.52 10.02 -10.16
N LYS A 30 18.26 9.39 -11.06
CA LYS A 30 19.22 10.04 -11.97
C LYS A 30 18.61 11.14 -12.86
N ASP A 31 17.36 11.02 -13.26
CA ASP A 31 16.64 12.03 -14.07
C ASP A 31 15.97 13.13 -13.24
N ASN A 32 16.26 13.20 -11.94
CA ASN A 32 15.65 14.09 -10.94
C ASN A 32 14.18 13.79 -10.61
N SER A 33 13.61 12.70 -11.13
CA SER A 33 12.29 12.27 -10.68
C SER A 33 12.34 11.93 -9.19
N LYS A 34 11.30 12.37 -8.47
CA LYS A 34 11.20 12.23 -7.02
C LYS A 34 10.27 11.10 -6.63
N PHE A 35 10.63 10.41 -5.56
CA PHE A 35 9.88 9.34 -4.96
C PHE A 35 9.82 9.46 -3.45
N ILE A 36 8.77 8.92 -2.86
CA ILE A 36 8.74 8.56 -1.44
C ILE A 36 9.24 7.13 -1.34
N LEU A 37 10.40 6.97 -0.72
CA LEU A 37 11.01 5.68 -0.43
C LEU A 37 10.41 5.13 0.86
N LYS A 38 9.79 3.96 0.78
CA LYS A 38 9.40 3.13 1.93
C LYS A 38 10.36 1.93 2.01
N THR A 39 11.02 1.79 3.15
CA THR A 39 12.04 0.77 3.38
C THR A 39 11.43 -0.55 3.84
N LYS A 40 12.00 -1.70 3.39
CA LYS A 40 11.50 -3.03 3.77
C LYS A 40 11.68 -3.34 5.27
N TYR A 41 12.67 -2.75 5.91
CA TYR A 41 12.80 -2.74 7.36
C TYR A 41 12.38 -1.37 7.89
N ASN A 42 11.53 -1.35 8.88
CA ASN A 42 11.21 -0.16 9.66
C ASN A 42 10.82 -0.56 11.09
N SER A 43 10.98 0.38 12.03
CA SER A 43 10.75 0.14 13.46
C SER A 43 9.28 -0.17 13.83
N VAL A 44 8.34 0.16 12.95
CA VAL A 44 6.90 -0.02 13.21
C VAL A 44 6.38 -1.37 12.73
N CYS A 45 6.73 -1.77 11.52
CA CYS A 45 6.22 -2.99 10.89
C CYS A 45 7.26 -4.11 10.75
N GLY A 46 8.51 -3.84 11.08
CA GLY A 46 9.62 -4.80 11.25
C GLY A 46 10.09 -5.55 10.02
N THR A 47 9.23 -5.87 9.07
CA THR A 47 9.53 -6.79 7.96
C THR A 47 8.96 -6.29 6.63
N GLY A 48 9.36 -6.94 5.54
CA GLY A 48 8.86 -6.66 4.19
C GLY A 48 7.36 -6.91 3.96
N LYS A 49 6.62 -7.50 4.91
CA LYS A 49 5.17 -7.75 4.80
C LYS A 49 4.39 -6.47 4.49
N SER A 50 4.72 -5.37 5.16
CA SER A 50 4.07 -4.07 4.93
C SER A 50 4.30 -3.54 3.51
N LEU A 51 5.52 -3.71 2.97
CA LEU A 51 5.80 -3.35 1.57
C LEU A 51 5.09 -4.27 0.58
N PHE A 52 4.98 -5.57 0.91
CA PHE A 52 4.20 -6.52 0.10
C PHE A 52 2.75 -6.04 -0.05
N ALA A 53 2.10 -5.72 1.07
CA ALA A 53 0.71 -5.28 1.04
C ALA A 53 0.53 -3.94 0.34
N GLU A 54 1.43 -3.02 0.57
CA GLU A 54 1.38 -1.72 -0.08
C GLU A 54 1.55 -1.86 -1.59
N LEU A 55 2.56 -2.58 -2.05
CA LEU A 55 2.78 -2.80 -3.49
C LEU A 55 1.63 -3.59 -4.12
N PHE A 56 1.15 -4.65 -3.46
CA PHE A 56 0.00 -5.40 -3.94
C PHE A 56 -1.20 -4.48 -4.15
N SER A 57 -1.51 -3.63 -3.18
CA SER A 57 -2.65 -2.72 -3.24
C SER A 57 -2.54 -1.73 -4.40
N TYR A 58 -1.37 -1.15 -4.61
CA TYR A 58 -1.12 -0.27 -5.77
C TYR A 58 -1.30 -1.02 -7.10
N LEU A 59 -0.72 -2.20 -7.24
CA LEU A 59 -0.83 -3.00 -8.45
C LEU A 59 -2.27 -3.45 -8.72
N TYR A 60 -2.98 -3.86 -7.66
CA TYR A 60 -4.39 -4.23 -7.75
C TYR A 60 -5.24 -3.04 -8.23
N LEU A 61 -5.09 -1.87 -7.62
CA LEU A 61 -5.80 -0.66 -7.99
C LEU A 61 -5.48 -0.21 -9.43
N GLN A 62 -4.23 -0.28 -9.85
CA GLN A 62 -3.84 -0.02 -11.24
C GLN A 62 -4.50 -0.99 -12.21
N GLN A 63 -4.53 -2.27 -11.88
CA GLN A 63 -5.07 -3.31 -12.77
C GLN A 63 -6.58 -3.19 -12.98
N ILE A 64 -7.31 -2.69 -11.99
CA ILE A 64 -8.75 -2.40 -12.12
C ILE A 64 -9.03 -1.02 -12.74
N GLY A 65 -8.00 -0.23 -13.03
CA GLY A 65 -8.12 1.10 -13.65
C GLY A 65 -8.48 2.22 -12.68
N PHE A 66 -8.13 2.10 -11.39
CA PHE A 66 -8.32 3.18 -10.44
C PHE A 66 -7.25 4.25 -10.62
N GLU A 67 -7.65 5.48 -10.94
CA GLU A 67 -6.73 6.56 -11.35
C GLU A 67 -6.23 7.43 -10.19
N ASN A 68 -6.83 7.29 -9.01
CA ASN A 68 -6.53 8.13 -7.85
C ASN A 68 -5.42 7.54 -6.96
N ILE A 69 -4.37 7.05 -7.58
CA ILE A 69 -3.13 6.57 -6.94
C ILE A 69 -1.91 7.12 -7.67
N SER A 70 -0.79 7.18 -6.98
CA SER A 70 0.51 7.50 -7.59
C SER A 70 1.07 6.31 -8.36
N SER A 71 1.95 6.59 -9.33
CA SER A 71 2.78 5.56 -9.94
C SER A 71 3.80 5.03 -8.93
N ILE A 72 4.23 3.81 -9.15
CA ILE A 72 5.14 3.08 -8.27
C ILE A 72 6.35 2.54 -9.04
N ALA A 73 7.44 2.35 -8.32
CA ALA A 73 8.67 1.75 -8.80
C ALA A 73 9.35 0.95 -7.69
N LEU A 74 10.33 0.15 -8.04
CA LEU A 74 11.25 -0.43 -7.09
C LEU A 74 12.50 0.45 -7.02
N LEU A 75 12.92 0.79 -5.80
CA LEU A 75 14.14 1.56 -5.54
C LEU A 75 15.18 0.65 -4.90
N LYS A 76 16.36 0.61 -5.49
CA LYS A 76 17.45 -0.22 -4.98
C LYS A 76 18.28 0.57 -3.97
N ILE A 77 18.38 0.05 -2.75
CA ILE A 77 19.31 0.51 -1.74
C ILE A 77 20.59 -0.33 -1.85
N ASP A 78 21.70 0.30 -2.20
CA ASP A 78 23.02 -0.26 -2.26
C ASP A 78 23.98 0.48 -1.31
N ASP A 79 25.27 0.14 -1.35
CA ASP A 79 26.30 0.75 -0.50
C ASP A 79 26.47 2.25 -0.79
N ASN A 80 26.24 2.68 -2.03
CA ASN A 80 26.29 4.09 -2.39
C ASN A 80 25.11 4.85 -1.77
N THR A 81 23.89 4.29 -1.86
CA THR A 81 22.69 4.85 -1.20
C THR A 81 22.90 4.98 0.31
N ILE A 82 23.50 3.96 0.95
CA ILE A 82 23.81 4.00 2.38
C ILE A 82 24.79 5.14 2.71
N LYS A 83 25.83 5.35 1.89
CA LYS A 83 26.77 6.47 2.05
C LYS A 83 26.07 7.83 1.90
N LEU A 84 25.21 7.97 0.91
CA LEU A 84 24.41 9.20 0.72
C LEU A 84 23.54 9.49 1.95
N ALA A 85 22.87 8.47 2.47
CA ALA A 85 22.04 8.61 3.65
C ALA A 85 22.87 8.94 4.91
N ASP A 86 24.01 8.28 5.11
CA ASP A 86 24.89 8.56 6.23
C ASP A 86 25.38 10.01 6.22
N ASN A 87 25.84 10.49 5.06
CA ASN A 87 26.27 11.88 4.91
C ASN A 87 25.16 12.89 5.20
N LYS A 88 23.93 12.58 4.84
CA LYS A 88 22.78 13.49 4.97
C LYS A 88 22.15 13.46 6.37
N LEU A 89 22.02 12.28 6.98
CA LEU A 89 21.14 12.06 8.12
C LEU A 89 21.83 11.82 9.47
N LYS A 90 23.13 11.42 9.49
CA LYS A 90 23.83 11.02 10.72
C LYS A 90 23.84 12.09 11.82
N ASN A 91 23.90 13.35 11.46
CA ASN A 91 23.95 14.49 12.39
C ASN A 91 22.57 15.19 12.55
N GLY A 92 21.51 14.59 11.98
CA GLY A 92 20.17 15.14 12.02
C GLY A 92 19.41 14.84 13.30
N THR A 93 18.11 14.98 13.22
CA THR A 93 17.14 14.72 14.30
C THR A 93 17.11 13.23 14.68
N GLN A 94 16.39 12.88 15.73
CA GLN A 94 16.15 11.48 16.10
C GLN A 94 15.45 10.71 14.97
N ARG A 95 14.52 11.36 14.26
CA ARG A 95 13.82 10.80 13.12
C ARG A 95 14.76 10.54 11.92
N ASP A 96 15.74 11.42 11.69
CA ASP A 96 16.76 11.22 10.66
C ASP A 96 17.64 10.00 10.99
N LYS A 97 18.04 9.84 12.24
CA LYS A 97 18.82 8.69 12.69
C LYS A 97 18.06 7.39 12.57
N GLU A 98 16.78 7.38 12.88
CA GLU A 98 15.91 6.21 12.70
C GLU A 98 15.77 5.85 11.22
N ALA A 99 15.54 6.83 10.34
CA ALA A 99 15.50 6.62 8.89
C ALA A 99 16.83 6.07 8.35
N LEU A 100 17.96 6.55 8.84
CA LEU A 100 19.29 6.04 8.49
C LEU A 100 19.45 4.57 8.88
N GLU A 101 19.05 4.17 10.07
CA GLU A 101 19.08 2.77 10.50
C GLU A 101 18.15 1.89 9.66
N ASN A 102 16.97 2.38 9.31
CA ASN A 102 16.05 1.69 8.42
C ASN A 102 16.68 1.46 7.03
N ILE A 103 17.36 2.46 6.45
CA ILE A 103 18.09 2.34 5.19
C ILE A 103 19.19 1.28 5.29
N LYS A 104 20.04 1.35 6.33
CA LYS A 104 21.17 0.39 6.51
C LYS A 104 20.69 -1.06 6.57
N LYS A 105 19.54 -1.31 7.16
CA LYS A 105 18.92 -2.65 7.28
C LYS A 105 18.13 -3.07 6.04
N SER A 106 17.89 -2.17 5.09
CA SER A 106 16.98 -2.38 3.95
C SER A 106 17.73 -2.53 2.62
N LYS A 107 18.99 -2.97 2.63
CA LYS A 107 19.77 -3.21 1.40
C LYS A 107 19.02 -4.15 0.46
N GLY A 108 18.94 -3.82 -0.83
CA GLY A 108 18.17 -4.52 -1.87
C GLY A 108 17.00 -3.68 -2.37
N LEU A 109 15.92 -4.34 -2.81
CA LEU A 109 14.76 -3.66 -3.38
C LEU A 109 13.83 -3.12 -2.29
N ASN A 110 13.34 -1.92 -2.51
CA ASN A 110 12.41 -1.21 -1.64
C ASN A 110 11.34 -0.52 -2.49
N LEU A 111 10.27 -0.03 -1.86
CA LEU A 111 9.16 0.60 -2.58
C LEU A 111 9.39 2.09 -2.79
N GLY A 112 9.29 2.53 -4.03
CA GLY A 112 9.20 3.93 -4.42
C GLY A 112 7.79 4.29 -4.86
N ILE A 113 7.20 5.30 -4.24
CA ILE A 113 5.91 5.87 -4.64
C ILE A 113 6.22 7.24 -5.22
N SER A 114 5.80 7.51 -6.47
CA SER A 114 6.06 8.80 -7.10
C SER A 114 5.60 9.95 -6.23
N TYR A 115 6.47 10.92 -6.03
CA TYR A 115 6.18 12.11 -5.23
C TYR A 115 5.03 12.91 -5.85
N ILE A 116 4.08 13.31 -5.03
CA ILE A 116 2.94 14.13 -5.45
C ILE A 116 3.29 15.58 -5.09
N ASP A 117 3.68 16.34 -6.10
CA ASP A 117 4.10 17.73 -5.92
C ASP A 117 2.94 18.59 -5.43
N LYS A 118 3.26 19.59 -4.59
CA LYS A 118 2.30 20.56 -4.05
C LYS A 118 1.02 19.94 -3.46
N SER A 119 1.17 18.80 -2.79
CA SER A 119 0.04 18.10 -2.20
C SER A 119 -0.10 18.39 -0.70
N ASN A 120 -1.36 18.41 -0.24
CA ASN A 120 -1.74 18.53 1.16
C ASN A 120 -2.64 17.35 1.55
N LYS A 121 -2.80 17.10 2.85
CA LYS A 121 -3.80 16.14 3.33
C LYS A 121 -5.21 16.62 2.94
N ALA A 122 -5.98 15.73 2.31
CA ALA A 122 -7.39 15.97 2.05
C ALA A 122 -8.23 15.51 3.25
N PHE A 123 -9.22 16.30 3.63
CA PHE A 123 -10.17 15.97 4.67
C PHE A 123 -11.53 15.58 4.07
N SER A 124 -12.42 15.01 4.86
CA SER A 124 -13.70 14.47 4.37
C SER A 124 -14.57 15.50 3.63
N ILE A 125 -14.43 16.79 3.95
CA ILE A 125 -15.14 17.88 3.28
C ILE A 125 -14.67 18.09 1.82
N ASP A 126 -13.45 17.71 1.51
CA ASP A 126 -12.85 17.86 0.17
C ASP A 126 -13.24 16.71 -0.77
N LEU A 127 -13.94 15.70 -0.26
CA LEU A 127 -14.16 14.44 -0.96
C LEU A 127 -15.57 14.34 -1.49
N THR A 128 -15.72 14.00 -2.76
CA THR A 128 -17.02 13.65 -3.34
C THR A 128 -17.54 12.31 -2.79
N ASN A 129 -18.86 12.14 -2.74
CA ASN A 129 -19.46 10.87 -2.30
C ASN A 129 -19.01 9.69 -3.17
N ASN A 130 -18.85 9.89 -4.48
CA ASN A 130 -18.34 8.84 -5.36
C ASN A 130 -16.91 8.41 -4.98
N PHE A 131 -16.03 9.35 -4.67
CA PHE A 131 -14.67 9.03 -4.21
C PHE A 131 -14.69 8.30 -2.86
N LYS A 132 -15.49 8.77 -1.90
CA LYS A 132 -15.67 8.13 -0.59
C LYS A 132 -16.12 6.68 -0.74
N ASN A 133 -17.17 6.44 -1.51
CA ASN A 133 -17.74 5.11 -1.73
C ASN A 133 -16.73 4.18 -2.42
N THR A 134 -16.02 4.70 -3.44
CA THR A 134 -15.00 3.93 -4.15
C THR A 134 -13.84 3.57 -3.22
N THR A 135 -13.40 4.50 -2.37
CA THR A 135 -12.35 4.26 -1.37
C THR A 135 -12.76 3.19 -0.38
N CYS A 136 -13.94 3.32 0.23
CA CYS A 136 -14.47 2.32 1.17
C CYS A 136 -14.55 0.93 0.56
N LEU A 137 -14.99 0.85 -0.70
CA LEU A 137 -15.04 -0.43 -1.39
C LEU A 137 -13.67 -1.08 -1.51
N TYR A 138 -12.67 -0.32 -1.96
CA TYR A 138 -11.33 -0.88 -2.17
C TYR A 138 -10.63 -1.16 -0.84
N ASP A 139 -10.75 -0.29 0.15
CA ASP A 139 -10.27 -0.57 1.49
C ASP A 139 -10.91 -1.85 2.05
N GLY A 140 -12.20 -2.04 1.81
CA GLY A 140 -12.88 -3.26 2.19
C GLY A 140 -12.39 -4.51 1.45
N ILE A 141 -12.20 -4.49 0.13
CA ILE A 141 -11.65 -5.62 -0.62
C ILE A 141 -10.24 -5.95 -0.12
N LEU A 142 -9.41 -4.93 0.11
CA LEU A 142 -8.03 -5.05 0.54
C LEU A 142 -7.86 -5.19 2.06
N MET A 143 -8.95 -5.14 2.83
CA MET A 143 -8.92 -5.13 4.30
C MET A 143 -7.96 -4.07 4.85
N ASN A 144 -8.02 -2.86 4.31
CA ASN A 144 -7.14 -1.78 4.68
C ASN A 144 -7.74 -0.95 5.83
N SER A 145 -7.21 -1.12 7.04
CA SER A 145 -7.71 -0.50 8.27
C SER A 145 -7.02 0.81 8.65
N VAL A 146 -6.06 1.31 7.84
CA VAL A 146 -5.25 2.48 8.22
C VAL A 146 -5.92 3.83 8.03
N ARG A 147 -7.13 3.87 7.43
CA ARG A 147 -7.78 5.15 7.18
C ARG A 147 -8.65 5.54 8.35
N GLU A 148 -8.34 6.67 8.94
CA GLU A 148 -9.10 7.27 10.04
C GLU A 148 -9.60 8.66 9.62
N ILE A 149 -10.68 9.13 10.27
CA ILE A 149 -11.23 10.48 10.01
C ILE A 149 -10.18 11.57 10.18
N LYS A 150 -9.30 11.44 11.19
CA LYS A 150 -8.22 12.40 11.47
C LYS A 150 -6.99 12.21 10.57
N ASN A 151 -6.84 11.03 9.98
CA ASN A 151 -5.75 10.69 9.07
C ASN A 151 -6.26 9.80 7.94
N PRO A 152 -6.98 10.38 6.96
CA PRO A 152 -7.62 9.60 5.90
C PRO A 152 -6.62 8.99 4.91
N ASN A 153 -5.33 9.30 5.02
CA ASN A 153 -4.29 8.86 4.08
C ASN A 153 -4.69 9.15 2.62
N ILE A 154 -5.20 10.35 2.41
CA ILE A 154 -5.58 10.91 1.12
C ILE A 154 -4.85 12.23 0.94
N LEU A 155 -4.24 12.42 -0.22
CA LEU A 155 -3.63 13.67 -0.61
C LEU A 155 -4.47 14.35 -1.69
N ILE A 156 -4.46 15.68 -1.69
CA ILE A 156 -5.02 16.52 -2.76
C ILE A 156 -3.91 17.45 -3.26
N ASN A 157 -3.69 17.49 -4.57
CA ASN A 157 -2.73 18.42 -5.16
C ASN A 157 -3.39 19.76 -5.54
N ASP A 158 -2.61 20.70 -6.04
CA ASP A 158 -3.08 22.03 -6.48
C ASP A 158 -4.07 21.97 -7.66
N LEU A 159 -4.04 20.90 -8.46
CA LEU A 159 -5.01 20.61 -9.53
C LEU A 159 -6.30 19.97 -9.01
N LYS A 160 -6.49 19.87 -7.69
CA LYS A 160 -7.63 19.23 -7.03
C LYS A 160 -7.75 17.73 -7.31
N LYS A 161 -6.70 17.09 -7.82
CA LYS A 161 -6.66 15.64 -7.98
C LYS A 161 -6.38 14.98 -6.63
N LEU A 162 -7.20 13.97 -6.31
CA LEU A 162 -7.09 13.17 -5.08
C LEU A 162 -6.20 11.94 -5.32
N PHE A 163 -5.48 11.53 -4.29
CA PHE A 163 -4.62 10.34 -4.32
C PHE A 163 -4.77 9.56 -3.03
N LEU A 164 -5.09 8.28 -3.14
CA LEU A 164 -4.99 7.35 -2.02
C LEU A 164 -3.53 7.00 -1.79
N ILE A 165 -3.12 7.01 -0.53
CA ILE A 165 -1.77 6.64 -0.10
C ILE A 165 -1.86 5.71 1.11
N ASP A 166 -0.74 5.08 1.45
CA ASP A 166 -0.55 4.26 2.64
C ASP A 166 -1.47 3.04 2.73
N PHE A 167 -1.05 1.96 2.09
CA PHE A 167 -1.71 0.66 2.12
C PHE A 167 -0.89 -0.38 2.91
N GLY A 168 0.08 0.08 3.69
CA GLY A 168 1.02 -0.80 4.39
C GLY A 168 0.40 -1.73 5.44
N LEU A 169 -0.84 -1.47 5.85
CA LEU A 169 -1.63 -2.34 6.71
C LEU A 169 -2.82 -3.00 5.96
N ALA A 170 -2.83 -2.97 4.63
CA ALA A 170 -3.80 -3.74 3.86
C ALA A 170 -3.67 -5.24 4.21
N PHE A 171 -4.78 -5.97 4.12
CA PHE A 171 -4.98 -7.38 4.53
C PHE A 171 -5.08 -7.60 6.04
N ASP A 172 -5.28 -6.55 6.83
CA ASP A 172 -5.06 -6.63 8.28
C ASP A 172 -3.79 -7.46 8.54
N ILE A 173 -2.69 -6.98 8.00
CA ILE A 173 -1.47 -7.72 7.62
C ILE A 173 -0.96 -8.62 8.72
N LEU A 174 -1.16 -8.22 9.96
CA LEU A 174 -0.69 -8.99 11.09
C LEU A 174 -1.52 -10.25 11.31
N LYS A 175 -2.80 -10.27 10.86
CA LYS A 175 -3.70 -11.41 11.07
C LYS A 175 -3.91 -12.24 9.81
N ALA A 176 -4.32 -11.64 8.71
CA ALA A 176 -4.69 -12.40 7.51
C ALA A 176 -3.48 -13.04 6.83
N LEU A 177 -2.35 -12.34 6.71
CA LEU A 177 -1.13 -12.93 6.18
C LEU A 177 -0.53 -13.96 7.14
N ASP A 178 -0.56 -13.73 8.45
CA ASP A 178 -0.05 -14.73 9.40
C ASP A 178 -0.90 -16.00 9.38
N ILE A 179 -2.22 -15.90 9.28
CA ILE A 179 -3.09 -17.07 9.10
C ILE A 179 -2.77 -17.83 7.80
N ILE A 180 -2.55 -17.11 6.70
CA ILE A 180 -2.15 -17.72 5.42
C ILE A 180 -0.74 -18.35 5.53
N LEU A 181 0.14 -17.76 6.34
CA LEU A 181 1.51 -18.25 6.54
C LEU A 181 1.58 -19.45 7.51
N ASP A 182 0.73 -19.45 8.54
CA ASP A 182 0.80 -20.44 9.62
C ASP A 182 -0.03 -21.70 9.35
N ASP A 183 -1.06 -21.63 8.48
CA ASP A 183 -1.94 -22.79 8.33
C ASP A 183 -2.54 -22.97 6.93
N GLU A 184 -2.35 -24.18 6.38
CA GLU A 184 -2.99 -24.63 5.14
C GLU A 184 -4.50 -24.87 5.31
N ILE A 185 -5.03 -24.89 6.53
CA ILE A 185 -6.31 -25.55 6.85
C ILE A 185 -7.48 -24.59 7.01
N ASN A 186 -7.32 -23.37 7.47
CA ASN A 186 -8.44 -22.55 7.93
C ASN A 186 -8.68 -21.21 7.21
N SER A 187 -7.93 -20.90 6.16
CA SER A 187 -8.14 -19.66 5.41
C SER A 187 -9.59 -19.48 4.93
N ASN A 188 -10.25 -20.57 4.51
CA ASN A 188 -11.64 -20.53 4.06
C ASN A 188 -12.63 -20.21 5.19
N GLN A 189 -12.45 -20.76 6.40
CA GLN A 189 -13.36 -20.52 7.53
C GLN A 189 -13.18 -19.12 8.14
N TYR A 190 -11.97 -18.62 8.18
CA TYR A 190 -11.68 -17.26 8.68
C TYR A 190 -12.32 -16.20 7.78
N PHE A 191 -12.25 -16.40 6.47
CA PHE A 191 -12.78 -15.44 5.49
C PHE A 191 -14.29 -15.54 5.28
N ASP A 192 -14.90 -16.69 5.57
CA ASP A 192 -16.35 -16.85 5.53
C ASP A 192 -17.06 -16.22 6.77
N LYS A 193 -16.34 -16.08 7.89
CA LYS A 193 -16.89 -15.53 9.14
C LYS A 193 -16.64 -14.04 9.35
N ASN A 194 -15.58 -13.48 8.74
CA ASN A 194 -15.30 -12.06 8.85
C ASN A 194 -16.08 -11.29 7.77
N THR A 195 -17.35 -11.09 8.08
CA THR A 195 -18.10 -9.95 7.58
C THR A 195 -17.23 -8.69 7.61
N PHE A 196 -17.46 -7.83 6.66
CA PHE A 196 -16.96 -6.46 6.64
C PHE A 196 -17.16 -5.85 8.01
N ASP A 197 -16.11 -5.80 8.78
CA ASP A 197 -16.16 -5.10 10.04
C ASP A 197 -16.28 -3.60 9.74
N LYS A 198 -17.22 -2.92 10.40
CA LYS A 198 -17.43 -1.46 10.22
C LYS A 198 -16.16 -0.66 10.48
N ASP A 199 -15.17 -1.27 11.14
CA ASP A 199 -13.88 -0.69 11.47
C ASP A 199 -12.99 -0.40 10.24
N TYR A 200 -13.29 -1.00 9.07
CA TYR A 200 -12.58 -0.71 7.81
C TYR A 200 -13.23 0.42 6.99
N LEU A 201 -14.31 1.00 7.47
CA LEU A 201 -15.03 2.03 6.74
C LEU A 201 -14.69 3.41 7.30
N LEU A 202 -13.91 4.17 6.55
CA LEU A 202 -13.63 5.58 6.87
C LEU A 202 -14.90 6.44 6.90
N PHE A 203 -15.96 6.03 6.19
CA PHE A 203 -17.18 6.82 5.98
C PHE A 203 -18.43 6.02 6.32
N ASP A 204 -19.26 6.55 7.22
CA ASP A 204 -20.44 5.87 7.79
C ASP A 204 -21.60 5.64 6.81
N HIS A 205 -21.57 6.24 5.63
CA HIS A 205 -22.69 6.19 4.68
C HIS A 205 -22.21 5.90 3.26
N LEU A 206 -22.22 4.63 2.88
CA LEU A 206 -22.18 4.22 1.49
C LEU A 206 -23.60 4.40 0.90
N ASN A 207 -23.91 5.58 0.38
CA ASN A 207 -25.14 5.77 -0.38
C ASN A 207 -25.09 4.93 -1.67
N HIS A 208 -26.26 4.43 -2.09
CA HIS A 208 -26.56 3.53 -3.22
C HIS A 208 -25.91 3.93 -4.57
N ILE A 209 -24.60 3.86 -4.68
CA ILE A 209 -23.93 4.16 -5.94
C ILE A 209 -23.52 2.86 -6.61
N LYS A 210 -24.11 2.61 -7.79
CA LYS A 210 -23.61 1.56 -8.70
C LYS A 210 -22.20 1.93 -9.14
N ILE A 211 -21.20 1.40 -8.46
CA ILE A 211 -19.82 1.53 -8.92
C ILE A 211 -19.60 0.46 -9.99
N ASN A 212 -19.42 0.90 -11.23
CA ASN A 212 -19.08 -0.01 -12.32
C ASN A 212 -17.63 -0.49 -12.12
N LYS A 213 -17.41 -1.79 -11.77
CA LYS A 213 -16.12 -2.29 -11.30
C LYS A 213 -15.59 -3.36 -12.21
N LYS A 214 -14.35 -3.17 -12.60
CA LYS A 214 -13.57 -4.25 -13.17
C LYS A 214 -13.15 -5.17 -12.03
N LYS A 215 -13.54 -6.45 -12.11
CA LYS A 215 -13.08 -7.51 -11.21
C LYS A 215 -11.89 -8.21 -11.83
N LEU A 216 -10.91 -8.57 -11.01
CA LEU A 216 -9.80 -9.41 -11.43
C LEU A 216 -10.15 -10.89 -11.20
N ASN A 217 -9.76 -11.76 -12.13
CA ASN A 217 -9.82 -13.20 -11.88
C ASN A 217 -8.63 -13.68 -11.04
N CYS A 218 -8.67 -14.93 -10.54
CA CYS A 218 -7.61 -15.48 -9.69
C CYS A 218 -6.23 -15.41 -10.35
N GLN A 219 -6.13 -15.68 -11.66
CA GLN A 219 -4.85 -15.64 -12.37
C GLN A 219 -4.27 -14.22 -12.42
N GLN A 220 -5.09 -13.21 -12.66
CA GLN A 220 -4.65 -11.81 -12.64
C GLN A 220 -4.15 -11.38 -11.26
N ILE A 221 -4.79 -11.89 -10.19
CA ILE A 221 -4.34 -11.63 -8.81
C ILE A 221 -3.02 -12.38 -8.53
N LEU A 222 -2.86 -13.62 -9.00
CA LEU A 222 -1.59 -14.36 -8.92
C LEU A 222 -0.48 -13.63 -9.68
N ASP A 223 -0.78 -13.11 -10.87
CA ASP A 223 0.19 -12.31 -11.64
C ASP A 223 0.66 -11.08 -10.86
N ILE A 224 -0.22 -10.43 -10.08
CA ILE A 224 0.15 -9.33 -9.18
C ILE A 224 1.11 -9.83 -8.09
N ILE A 225 0.76 -10.92 -7.41
CA ILE A 225 1.57 -11.51 -6.33
C ILE A 225 2.97 -11.87 -6.85
N ASP A 226 3.07 -12.44 -8.06
CA ASP A 226 4.34 -12.85 -8.67
C ASP A 226 5.21 -11.68 -9.13
N ASN A 227 4.67 -10.46 -9.21
CA ASN A 227 5.44 -9.26 -9.50
C ASN A 227 6.06 -8.61 -8.24
N ILE A 228 5.68 -9.06 -7.04
CA ILE A 228 6.22 -8.51 -5.79
C ILE A 228 7.56 -9.19 -5.47
N PRO A 229 8.59 -8.44 -5.07
CA PRO A 229 9.89 -9.01 -4.73
C PRO A 229 9.77 -10.07 -3.63
N SER A 230 10.22 -11.29 -3.90
CA SER A 230 10.20 -12.40 -2.94
C SER A 230 11.10 -12.16 -1.71
N GLU A 231 12.06 -11.24 -1.82
CA GLU A 231 12.89 -10.82 -0.69
C GLU A 231 12.13 -10.02 0.39
N TRP A 232 10.91 -9.53 0.09
CA TRP A 232 10.04 -8.88 1.07
C TRP A 232 9.17 -9.88 1.82
N LEU A 233 8.63 -10.84 1.09
CA LEU A 233 7.83 -11.92 1.63
C LEU A 233 7.89 -13.11 0.66
N SER A 234 8.43 -14.23 1.13
CA SER A 234 8.47 -15.46 0.35
C SER A 234 7.20 -16.27 0.63
N LEU A 235 6.38 -16.46 -0.38
CA LEU A 235 5.16 -17.25 -0.34
C LEU A 235 5.32 -18.54 -1.13
N THR A 236 4.87 -19.66 -0.57
CA THR A 236 4.72 -20.92 -1.30
C THR A 236 3.63 -20.80 -2.37
N SER A 237 3.58 -21.73 -3.32
CA SER A 237 2.52 -21.75 -4.33
C SER A 237 1.13 -21.87 -3.69
N ALA A 238 0.98 -22.70 -2.66
CA ALA A 238 -0.29 -22.86 -1.92
C ALA A 238 -0.73 -21.54 -1.26
N GLN A 239 0.18 -20.83 -0.60
CA GLN A 239 -0.09 -19.53 0.03
C GLN A 239 -0.48 -18.45 -0.98
N LYS A 240 0.19 -18.40 -2.14
CA LYS A 240 -0.18 -17.50 -3.24
C LYS A 240 -1.60 -17.76 -3.74
N HIS A 241 -1.96 -19.03 -3.92
CA HIS A 241 -3.31 -19.42 -4.34
C HIS A 241 -4.36 -19.08 -3.27
N ALA A 242 -4.05 -19.33 -1.98
CA ALA A 242 -4.95 -18.98 -0.87
C ALA A 242 -5.22 -17.45 -0.85
N LEU A 243 -4.17 -16.62 -0.94
CA LEU A 243 -4.30 -15.17 -0.99
C LEU A 243 -5.10 -14.71 -2.23
N SER A 244 -4.80 -15.30 -3.40
CA SER A 244 -5.53 -14.97 -4.63
C SER A 244 -7.02 -15.31 -4.53
N ASN A 245 -7.36 -16.49 -4.03
CA ASN A 245 -8.75 -16.92 -3.85
C ASN A 245 -9.47 -16.05 -2.83
N MET A 246 -8.81 -15.65 -1.75
CA MET A 246 -9.37 -14.73 -0.76
C MET A 246 -9.79 -13.40 -1.40
N ILE A 247 -8.88 -12.74 -2.11
CA ILE A 247 -9.16 -11.46 -2.77
C ILE A 247 -10.25 -11.62 -3.83
N TYR A 248 -10.21 -12.71 -4.62
CA TYR A 248 -11.22 -13.00 -5.61
C TYR A 248 -12.63 -13.12 -5.00
N LYS A 249 -12.76 -13.90 -3.92
CA LYS A 249 -14.02 -14.05 -3.17
C LYS A 249 -14.51 -12.70 -2.62
N ARG A 250 -13.63 -11.90 -2.04
CA ARG A 250 -13.98 -10.59 -1.48
C ARG A 250 -14.55 -9.64 -2.53
N GLN A 251 -14.04 -9.66 -3.76
CA GLN A 251 -14.61 -8.88 -4.86
C GLN A 251 -16.07 -9.27 -5.19
N GLY A 252 -16.50 -10.46 -4.82
CA GLY A 252 -17.84 -11.00 -5.07
C GLY A 252 -18.79 -10.92 -3.88
N GLN A 253 -18.30 -10.57 -2.67
CA GLN A 253 -19.12 -10.59 -1.47
C GLN A 253 -20.21 -9.51 -1.51
N LYS A 254 -21.46 -9.94 -1.31
CA LYS A 254 -22.63 -9.05 -1.25
C LYS A 254 -22.49 -8.03 -0.13
N ALA A 255 -21.89 -8.38 1.01
CA ALA A 255 -21.67 -7.48 2.13
C ALA A 255 -20.86 -6.22 1.78
N ILE A 256 -19.99 -6.30 0.77
CA ILE A 256 -19.27 -5.13 0.23
C ILE A 256 -20.20 -4.26 -0.63
N TYR A 257 -21.32 -4.81 -1.07
CA TYR A 257 -22.24 -4.21 -2.04
C TYR A 257 -23.66 -4.02 -1.50
N ASN A 258 -24.03 -4.67 -0.41
CA ASN A 258 -25.39 -4.69 0.13
C ASN A 258 -25.55 -3.72 1.32
N TYR A 259 -25.25 -2.46 1.10
CA TYR A 259 -25.97 -1.43 1.86
C TYR A 259 -27.30 -1.08 1.16
N GLU A 260 -27.91 -2.05 0.46
CA GLU A 260 -29.20 -1.84 -0.23
C GLU A 260 -30.41 -1.94 0.70
N ASN A 261 -30.24 -2.31 1.97
CA ASN A 261 -31.38 -2.49 2.90
C ASN A 261 -30.98 -2.15 4.34
N VAL A 262 -30.68 -0.90 4.64
CA VAL A 262 -30.89 -0.35 5.98
C VAL A 262 -31.43 1.07 5.85
#